data_dc422b7d4828d977249135d285561113
#
_entry.id   dc422b7d4828d977249135d285561113
#
_cell.length_a   1.000
_cell.length_b   1.000
_cell.length_c   1.000
_cell.angle_alpha   90.00
_cell.angle_beta   90.00
_cell.angle_gamma   90.00
#
_symmetry.space_group_name_H-M   'P 1'
#
loop_
_entity.id
_entity.type
_entity.pdbx_description
1 polymer ?
#
loop_
_entity_poly.entity_id
_entity_poly.type
_entity_poly.pdbx_seq_one_letter_code
_entity_poly.pdbx_strand_id
1 'polypeptide(L)'
;MYSKRILSIVFFYFLILGNTHSIEPDVFVQSTVNRASKILSENLSKEEKINQLKLIAEETVDINGIGFYTLGSIRKNLDDNQKKKYSELFREYFLKSFSSRLSEYTNPEIDVLSKEVLSENYTIVNSLLKGTSERPEVKIDWRVYTK
;
A
#
# COMPACT_ATOMS: atom_id res chain seq x y z
N MET A 1 -54.54 12.33 -47.30
CA MET A 1 -53.50 13.19 -46.69
C MET A 1 -53.04 12.56 -45.38
N TYR A 2 -51.93 11.81 -45.42
CA TYR A 2 -51.38 11.16 -44.21
C TYR A 2 -50.17 11.96 -43.72
N SER A 3 -50.36 12.62 -42.54
CA SER A 3 -49.28 13.32 -41.88
C SER A 3 -48.36 12.31 -41.20
N LYS A 4 -47.12 12.16 -41.71
CA LYS A 4 -46.08 11.40 -41.05
C LYS A 4 -45.50 12.17 -39.86
N ARG A 5 -45.88 11.81 -38.64
CA ARG A 5 -45.21 12.27 -37.44
C ARG A 5 -43.89 11.50 -37.30
N ILE A 6 -42.80 12.19 -37.60
CA ILE A 6 -41.45 11.70 -37.31
C ILE A 6 -41.22 11.86 -35.82
N LEU A 7 -41.22 10.73 -35.10
CA LEU A 7 -40.85 10.71 -33.68
C LEU A 7 -39.34 10.72 -33.58
N SER A 8 -38.77 11.90 -33.32
CA SER A 8 -37.32 12.04 -33.10
C SER A 8 -36.98 11.51 -31.67
N ILE A 9 -36.46 10.30 -31.62
CA ILE A 9 -35.91 9.73 -30.37
C ILE A 9 -34.53 10.34 -30.17
N VAL A 10 -34.47 11.38 -29.37
CA VAL A 10 -33.20 11.91 -28.86
C VAL A 10 -32.67 10.92 -27.84
N PHE A 11 -31.72 10.10 -28.27
CA PHE A 11 -30.98 9.20 -27.38
C PHE A 11 -30.02 10.06 -26.54
N PHE A 12 -30.44 10.42 -25.34
CA PHE A 12 -29.63 11.14 -24.39
C PHE A 12 -28.62 10.14 -23.81
N TYR A 13 -27.44 10.07 -24.44
CA TYR A 13 -26.30 9.34 -23.89
C TYR A 13 -25.82 10.07 -22.63
N PHE A 14 -26.31 9.64 -21.48
CA PHE A 14 -25.75 10.04 -20.18
C PHE A 14 -24.37 9.38 -20.09
N LEU A 15 -23.33 10.09 -20.52
CA LEU A 15 -21.94 9.78 -20.18
C LEU A 15 -21.81 9.91 -18.66
N ILE A 16 -21.99 8.81 -17.94
CA ILE A 16 -21.58 8.68 -16.57
C ILE A 16 -20.05 8.68 -16.61
N LEU A 17 -19.46 9.87 -16.54
CA LEU A 17 -18.06 10.05 -16.20
C LEU A 17 -17.93 9.56 -14.75
N GLY A 18 -17.69 8.26 -14.59
CA GLY A 18 -17.28 7.70 -13.34
C GLY A 18 -15.99 8.39 -12.94
N ASN A 19 -16.06 9.35 -12.02
CA ASN A 19 -14.88 9.83 -11.34
C ASN A 19 -14.28 8.63 -10.61
N THR A 20 -13.24 8.02 -11.19
CA THR A 20 -12.38 7.11 -10.46
C THR A 20 -11.63 7.97 -9.44
N HIS A 21 -12.24 8.19 -8.29
CA HIS A 21 -11.53 8.81 -7.17
C HIS A 21 -10.44 7.82 -6.76
N SER A 22 -9.21 8.11 -7.12
CA SER A 22 -8.05 7.50 -6.49
C SER A 22 -8.17 7.71 -4.98
N ILE A 23 -7.95 6.66 -4.21
CA ILE A 23 -7.96 6.77 -2.74
C ILE A 23 -6.86 7.76 -2.34
N GLU A 24 -7.20 8.74 -1.49
CA GLU A 24 -6.23 9.69 -0.96
C GLU A 24 -5.08 8.95 -0.23
N PRO A 25 -3.82 9.35 -0.42
CA PRO A 25 -2.65 8.66 0.14
C PRO A 25 -2.69 8.46 1.65
N ASP A 26 -3.15 9.43 2.41
CA ASP A 26 -3.30 9.35 3.86
C ASP A 26 -4.42 8.36 4.27
N VAL A 27 -5.53 8.34 3.55
CA VAL A 27 -6.62 7.38 3.74
C VAL A 27 -6.14 5.96 3.44
N PHE A 28 -5.37 5.78 2.37
CA PHE A 28 -4.78 4.50 2.01
C PHE A 28 -3.84 3.98 3.12
N VAL A 29 -2.94 4.83 3.61
CA VAL A 29 -2.02 4.48 4.71
C VAL A 29 -2.81 4.16 5.97
N GLN A 30 -3.79 5.00 6.36
CA GLN A 30 -4.61 4.77 7.56
C GLN A 30 -5.38 3.44 7.46
N SER A 31 -5.96 3.14 6.31
CA SER A 31 -6.66 1.86 6.09
C SER A 31 -5.71 0.67 6.22
N THR A 32 -4.52 0.75 5.63
CA THR A 32 -3.50 -0.31 5.68
C THR A 32 -3.04 -0.55 7.11
N VAL A 33 -2.75 0.52 7.84
CA VAL A 33 -2.34 0.46 9.26
C VAL A 33 -3.44 -0.13 10.13
N ASN A 34 -4.69 0.29 9.94
CA ASN A 34 -5.83 -0.24 10.70
C ASN A 34 -6.01 -1.75 10.48
N ARG A 35 -5.85 -2.23 9.24
CA ARG A 35 -5.89 -3.67 8.92
C ARG A 35 -4.79 -4.43 9.66
N ALA A 36 -3.55 -3.94 9.65
CA ALA A 36 -2.43 -4.56 10.35
C ALA A 36 -2.63 -4.54 11.87
N SER A 37 -3.05 -3.43 12.45
CA SER A 37 -3.31 -3.29 13.89
C SER A 37 -4.44 -4.25 14.35
N LYS A 38 -5.49 -4.39 13.54
CA LYS A 38 -6.57 -5.34 13.81
C LYS A 38 -6.05 -6.77 13.91
N ILE A 39 -5.26 -7.24 12.94
CA ILE A 39 -4.67 -8.60 12.95
C ILE A 39 -3.80 -8.80 14.19
N LEU A 40 -3.01 -7.79 14.54
CA LEU A 40 -2.10 -7.86 15.70
C LEU A 40 -2.86 -7.90 17.04
N SER A 41 -4.06 -7.32 17.09
CA SER A 41 -4.93 -7.30 18.28
C SER A 41 -5.78 -8.56 18.43
N GLU A 42 -5.97 -9.33 17.37
CA GLU A 42 -6.77 -10.56 17.40
C GLU A 42 -6.08 -11.70 18.18
N ASN A 43 -6.88 -12.60 18.73
CA ASN A 43 -6.37 -13.79 19.43
C ASN A 43 -5.99 -14.90 18.43
N LEU A 44 -5.05 -14.59 17.54
CA LEU A 44 -4.50 -15.52 16.57
C LEU A 44 -3.13 -16.02 17.02
N SER A 45 -2.74 -17.21 16.53
CA SER A 45 -1.38 -17.69 16.68
C SER A 45 -0.39 -16.73 15.98
N LYS A 46 0.86 -16.75 16.44
CA LYS A 46 1.93 -15.93 15.81
C LYS A 46 2.07 -16.24 14.34
N GLU A 47 1.94 -17.49 13.93
CA GLU A 47 2.04 -17.92 12.55
C GLU A 47 0.90 -17.37 11.69
N GLU A 48 -0.33 -17.41 12.17
CA GLU A 48 -1.48 -16.83 11.48
C GLU A 48 -1.34 -15.32 11.32
N LYS A 49 -0.91 -14.60 12.36
CA LYS A 49 -0.61 -13.16 12.28
C LYS A 49 0.44 -12.89 11.21
N ILE A 50 1.54 -13.63 11.19
CA ILE A 50 2.61 -13.50 10.18
C ILE A 50 2.04 -13.70 8.77
N ASN A 51 1.24 -14.74 8.56
CA ASN A 51 0.68 -15.03 7.25
C ASN A 51 -0.28 -13.92 6.76
N GLN A 52 -1.13 -13.41 7.63
CA GLN A 52 -2.04 -12.30 7.28
C GLN A 52 -1.29 -10.98 7.03
N LEU A 53 -0.23 -10.68 7.81
CA LEU A 53 0.61 -9.51 7.58
C LEU A 53 1.37 -9.58 6.26
N LYS A 54 1.81 -10.78 5.84
CA LYS A 54 2.41 -10.97 4.51
C LYS A 54 1.43 -10.62 3.39
N LEU A 55 0.18 -11.05 3.49
CA LEU A 55 -0.85 -10.71 2.49
C LEU A 55 -1.07 -9.20 2.40
N ILE A 56 -1.16 -8.49 3.53
CA ILE A 56 -1.26 -7.03 3.51
C ILE A 56 -0.05 -6.41 2.81
N ALA A 57 1.16 -6.86 3.15
CA ALA A 57 2.37 -6.33 2.52
C ALA A 57 2.40 -6.58 1.01
N GLU A 58 1.99 -7.75 0.55
CA GLU A 58 1.92 -8.09 -0.87
C GLU A 58 0.92 -7.23 -1.65
N GLU A 59 -0.18 -6.85 -1.02
CA GLU A 59 -1.21 -6.01 -1.64
C GLU A 59 -0.82 -4.52 -1.68
N THR A 60 -0.07 -4.04 -0.68
CA THR A 60 0.07 -2.61 -0.42
C THR A 60 1.48 -2.07 -0.63
N VAL A 61 2.51 -2.93 -0.66
CA VAL A 61 3.93 -2.52 -0.75
C VAL A 61 4.51 -2.90 -2.11
N ASP A 62 5.14 -1.94 -2.79
CA ASP A 62 5.96 -2.22 -3.97
C ASP A 62 7.29 -2.86 -3.58
N ILE A 63 7.22 -4.15 -3.22
CA ILE A 63 8.38 -4.92 -2.76
C ILE A 63 9.48 -4.96 -3.83
N ASN A 64 9.11 -5.04 -5.11
CA ASN A 64 10.07 -5.06 -6.21
C ASN A 64 10.78 -3.72 -6.35
N GLY A 65 10.04 -2.61 -6.29
CA GLY A 65 10.60 -1.26 -6.33
C GLY A 65 11.57 -1.02 -5.18
N ILE A 66 11.23 -1.43 -3.96
CA ILE A 66 12.12 -1.35 -2.80
C ILE A 66 13.37 -2.21 -3.04
N GLY A 67 13.23 -3.44 -3.53
CA GLY A 67 14.34 -4.32 -3.85
C GLY A 67 15.31 -3.69 -4.85
N PHE A 68 14.81 -3.16 -5.96
CA PHE A 68 15.64 -2.48 -6.95
C PHE A 68 16.28 -1.18 -6.43
N TYR A 69 15.61 -0.48 -5.52
CA TYR A 69 16.19 0.68 -4.85
C TYR A 69 17.39 0.28 -3.98
N THR A 70 17.30 -0.83 -3.23
CA THR A 70 18.38 -1.31 -2.35
C THR A 70 19.62 -1.78 -3.12
N LEU A 71 19.48 -2.21 -4.39
CA LEU A 71 20.61 -2.53 -5.27
C LEU A 71 21.45 -1.31 -5.65
N GLY A 72 20.89 -0.11 -5.58
CA GLY A 72 21.58 1.12 -5.96
C GLY A 72 22.13 1.06 -7.37
N SER A 73 23.41 1.45 -7.57
CA SER A 73 24.06 1.48 -8.88
C SER A 73 24.35 0.07 -9.45
N ILE A 74 24.48 -0.94 -8.61
CA ILE A 74 24.80 -2.33 -9.03
C ILE A 74 23.72 -2.87 -9.98
N ARG A 75 22.46 -2.44 -9.83
CA ARG A 75 21.35 -2.84 -10.72
C ARG A 75 21.61 -2.62 -12.20
N LYS A 76 22.48 -1.66 -12.56
CA LYS A 76 22.83 -1.36 -13.96
C LYS A 76 23.72 -2.40 -14.60
N ASN A 77 24.44 -3.17 -13.78
CA ASN A 77 25.40 -4.19 -14.22
C ASN A 77 24.83 -5.62 -14.17
N LEU A 78 23.60 -5.77 -13.66
CA LEU A 78 22.95 -7.08 -13.58
C LEU A 78 22.21 -7.36 -14.88
N ASP A 79 22.35 -8.63 -15.35
CA ASP A 79 21.50 -9.15 -16.42
C ASP A 79 20.08 -9.44 -15.92
N ASP A 80 19.17 -9.80 -16.82
CA ASP A 80 17.76 -10.00 -16.48
C ASP A 80 17.52 -11.22 -15.59
N ASN A 81 18.34 -12.30 -15.72
CA ASN A 81 18.25 -13.46 -14.86
C ASN A 81 18.69 -13.12 -13.43
N GLN A 82 19.77 -12.36 -13.30
CA GLN A 82 20.27 -11.89 -12.00
C GLN A 82 19.25 -10.96 -11.32
N LYS A 83 18.64 -10.03 -12.07
CA LYS A 83 17.57 -9.17 -11.55
C LYS A 83 16.37 -9.96 -11.08
N LYS A 84 15.92 -10.93 -11.89
CA LYS A 84 14.81 -11.83 -11.53
C LYS A 84 15.12 -12.60 -10.25
N LYS A 85 16.28 -13.25 -10.20
CA LYS A 85 16.71 -14.03 -9.03
C LYS A 85 16.80 -13.17 -7.77
N TYR A 86 17.36 -11.96 -7.90
CA TYR A 86 17.42 -11.00 -6.79
C TYR A 86 16.01 -10.61 -6.31
N SER A 87 15.10 -10.29 -7.24
CA SER A 87 13.74 -9.89 -6.91
C SER A 87 12.99 -10.97 -6.13
N GLU A 88 13.13 -12.26 -6.55
CA GLU A 88 12.54 -13.40 -5.86
C GLU A 88 13.07 -13.53 -4.42
N LEU A 89 14.40 -13.52 -4.27
CA LEU A 89 15.05 -13.64 -2.95
C LEU A 89 14.75 -12.44 -2.05
N PHE A 90 14.74 -11.23 -2.62
CA PHE A 90 14.41 -10.03 -1.86
C PHE A 90 12.97 -10.06 -1.37
N ARG A 91 12.02 -10.50 -2.20
CA ARG A 91 10.61 -10.65 -1.81
C ARG A 91 10.46 -11.60 -0.62
N GLU A 92 11.07 -12.78 -0.68
CA GLU A 92 11.03 -13.75 0.41
C GLU A 92 11.64 -13.17 1.70
N TYR A 93 12.80 -12.55 1.60
CA TYR A 93 13.47 -11.91 2.72
C TYR A 93 12.63 -10.79 3.34
N PHE A 94 12.10 -9.90 2.49
CA PHE A 94 11.28 -8.77 2.92
C PHE A 94 10.04 -9.25 3.66
N LEU A 95 9.25 -10.14 3.06
CA LEU A 95 8.02 -10.65 3.64
C LEU A 95 8.28 -11.36 4.98
N LYS A 96 9.31 -12.18 5.05
CA LYS A 96 9.69 -12.88 6.28
C LYS A 96 10.12 -11.91 7.38
N SER A 97 11.03 -10.99 7.07
CA SER A 97 11.60 -10.06 8.06
C SER A 97 10.55 -9.06 8.54
N PHE A 98 9.79 -8.47 7.63
CA PHE A 98 8.77 -7.47 7.92
C PHE A 98 7.65 -8.04 8.78
N SER A 99 7.02 -9.13 8.33
CA SER A 99 5.90 -9.73 9.05
C SER A 99 6.30 -10.31 10.40
N SER A 100 7.49 -10.89 10.49
CA SER A 100 8.02 -11.42 11.76
C SER A 100 8.24 -10.32 12.79
N ARG A 101 8.81 -9.18 12.37
CA ARG A 101 9.01 -8.02 13.27
C ARG A 101 7.70 -7.38 13.70
N LEU A 102 6.75 -7.22 12.78
CA LEU A 102 5.44 -6.69 13.12
C LEU A 102 4.66 -7.59 14.07
N SER A 103 4.77 -8.91 13.91
CA SER A 103 4.07 -9.87 14.78
C SER A 103 4.49 -9.83 16.26
N GLU A 104 5.57 -9.12 16.56
CA GLU A 104 6.03 -8.90 17.95
C GLU A 104 5.28 -7.77 18.66
N TYR A 105 4.53 -6.95 17.93
CA TYR A 105 3.71 -5.89 18.53
C TYR A 105 2.36 -6.46 18.95
N THR A 106 1.93 -6.05 20.15
CA THR A 106 0.60 -6.33 20.66
C THR A 106 -0.17 -5.01 20.75
N ASN A 107 -1.33 -4.93 20.11
CA ASN A 107 -2.17 -3.74 20.06
C ASN A 107 -1.40 -2.45 19.68
N PRO A 108 -0.71 -2.42 18.52
CA PRO A 108 0.01 -1.23 18.09
C PRO A 108 -0.97 -0.10 17.78
N GLU A 109 -0.67 1.10 18.28
CA GLU A 109 -1.40 2.30 17.93
C GLU A 109 -0.54 3.15 16.98
N ILE A 110 -1.06 3.40 15.78
CA ILE A 110 -0.40 4.20 14.76
C ILE A 110 -1.32 5.33 14.34
N ASP A 111 -0.87 6.56 14.55
CA ASP A 111 -1.59 7.76 14.15
C ASP A 111 -1.00 8.32 12.86
N VAL A 112 -1.82 8.49 11.83
CA VAL A 112 -1.45 9.26 10.62
C VAL A 112 -1.54 10.73 10.99
N LEU A 113 -0.42 11.46 10.88
CA LEU A 113 -0.29 12.84 11.37
C LEU A 113 -0.49 13.87 10.27
N SER A 114 0.15 13.67 9.12
CA SER A 114 0.16 14.64 8.02
C SER A 114 0.51 13.97 6.70
N LYS A 115 0.28 14.71 5.60
CA LYS A 115 0.78 14.35 4.28
C LYS A 115 1.46 15.54 3.61
N GLU A 116 2.48 15.26 2.82
CA GLU A 116 3.22 16.21 1.99
C GLU A 116 3.16 15.74 0.53
N VAL A 117 2.50 16.52 -0.32
CA VAL A 117 2.39 16.22 -1.76
C VAL A 117 3.64 16.77 -2.46
N LEU A 118 4.49 15.89 -2.97
CA LEU A 118 5.73 16.26 -3.66
C LEU A 118 5.52 16.41 -5.18
N SER A 119 4.59 15.65 -5.75
CA SER A 119 4.16 15.76 -7.15
C SER A 119 2.75 15.21 -7.32
N GLU A 120 2.19 15.29 -8.53
CA GLU A 120 0.86 14.78 -8.86
C GLU A 120 0.63 13.31 -8.45
N ASN A 121 1.69 12.50 -8.52
CA ASN A 121 1.62 11.07 -8.25
C ASN A 121 2.53 10.59 -7.12
N TYR A 122 3.09 11.50 -6.31
CA TYR A 122 4.00 11.15 -5.23
C TYR A 122 3.74 11.97 -3.96
N THR A 123 3.38 11.28 -2.89
CA THR A 123 3.06 11.88 -1.58
C THR A 123 3.83 11.16 -0.48
N ILE A 124 4.36 11.91 0.48
CA ILE A 124 4.85 11.39 1.75
C ILE A 124 3.73 11.52 2.78
N VAL A 125 3.39 10.42 3.43
CA VAL A 125 2.47 10.39 4.56
C VAL A 125 3.27 10.11 5.82
N ASN A 126 3.13 10.97 6.82
CA ASN A 126 3.85 10.84 8.08
C ASN A 126 2.94 10.20 9.13
N SER A 127 3.45 9.24 9.86
CA SER A 127 2.74 8.59 10.96
C SER A 127 3.64 8.35 12.16
N LEU A 128 3.01 8.11 13.31
CA LEU A 128 3.67 7.83 14.57
C LEU A 128 3.14 6.51 15.13
N LEU A 129 4.00 5.51 15.25
CA LEU A 129 3.74 4.35 16.09
C LEU A 129 4.01 4.75 17.54
N LYS A 130 2.98 4.73 18.38
CA LYS A 130 3.10 5.11 19.79
C LYS A 130 4.03 4.17 20.54
N GLY A 131 4.82 4.76 21.42
CA GLY A 131 5.67 4.01 22.32
C GLY A 131 4.87 3.24 23.39
N THR A 132 5.50 2.25 23.99
CA THR A 132 5.02 1.51 25.14
C THR A 132 6.03 1.59 26.28
N SER A 133 5.74 0.98 27.42
CA SER A 133 6.73 0.85 28.52
C SER A 133 8.01 0.11 28.10
N GLU A 134 7.93 -0.71 27.05
CA GLU A 134 9.04 -1.57 26.60
C GLU A 134 9.71 -1.10 25.32
N ARG A 135 9.04 -0.24 24.53
CA ARG A 135 9.50 0.20 23.22
C ARG A 135 9.29 1.70 23.02
N PRO A 136 10.28 2.41 22.47
CA PRO A 136 10.13 3.82 22.15
C PRO A 136 9.11 4.04 21.02
N GLU A 137 8.64 5.27 20.90
CA GLU A 137 7.86 5.68 19.73
C GLU A 137 8.70 5.62 18.45
N VAL A 138 8.05 5.37 17.31
CA VAL A 138 8.70 5.31 16.00
C VAL A 138 7.96 6.19 15.01
N LYS A 139 8.68 7.15 14.40
CA LYS A 139 8.17 7.93 13.27
C LYS A 139 8.32 7.11 11.99
N ILE A 140 7.26 7.08 11.18
CA ILE A 140 7.21 6.31 9.93
C ILE A 140 6.78 7.23 8.82
N ASP A 141 7.64 7.34 7.78
CA ASP A 141 7.35 8.07 6.55
C ASP A 141 7.00 7.08 5.44
N TRP A 142 5.76 7.16 4.97
CA TRP A 142 5.24 6.33 3.88
C TRP A 142 5.40 7.06 2.57
N ARG A 143 6.10 6.46 1.62
CA ARG A 143 6.25 6.97 0.27
C ARG A 143 5.17 6.36 -0.62
N VAL A 144 4.12 7.13 -0.90
CA VAL A 144 2.94 6.66 -1.63
C VAL A 144 3.01 7.16 -3.07
N TYR A 145 2.92 6.22 -4.02
CA TYR A 145 2.80 6.50 -5.44
C TYR A 145 1.39 6.15 -5.90
N THR A 146 0.72 7.11 -6.56
CA THR A 146 -0.56 6.91 -7.26
C THR A 146 -0.29 6.70 -8.75
N LYS A 147 -0.95 5.70 -9.35
CA LYS A 147 -0.87 5.41 -10.79
C LYS A 147 -2.08 5.93 -11.52
#